data_83eae4d4e7083bbc34ab1a0bd8c2edb6
#
_entry.id   83eae4d4e7083bbc34ab1a0bd8c2edb6
#
_cell.length_a   1.000
_cell.length_b   1.000
_cell.length_c   1.000
_cell.angle_alpha   90.00
_cell.angle_beta   90.00
_cell.angle_gamma   90.00
#
_symmetry.space_group_name_H-M   'P 1'
#
loop_
_entity.id
_entity.type
_entity.pdbx_description
1 polymer ?
#
loop_
_entity_poly.entity_id
_entity_poly.type
_entity_poly.pdbx_seq_one_letter_code
_entity_poly.pdbx_strand_id
1 'polypeptide(L)'
;MNRNKGVLMNTRFEKSVRSSDEWYTPKEVLKALGRFDLDPCAPIRPLWPTAEVMYDRNMDGLSLKWEGRVWLNPPYSRPLIEQFVRKLAEHGNGIALLFNRCDSKMFQDVIFEKATGMKFLRHRIRFYRPDGTRGDSPGCGSILIAFGVETAEVLKNCSIEGKYVQLN
;
A
#
# COMPACT_ATOMS: atom_id res chain seq x y z
N MET A 1 -44.92 19.99 17.11
CA MET A 1 -44.42 19.36 15.86
C MET A 1 -42.93 19.66 15.72
N ASN A 2 -42.08 18.78 16.22
CA ASN A 2 -40.65 18.90 16.11
C ASN A 2 -40.18 17.97 14.97
N ARG A 3 -39.71 18.59 13.89
CA ARG A 3 -39.06 17.85 12.78
C ARG A 3 -37.60 17.63 13.13
N ASN A 4 -37.24 16.41 13.50
CA ASN A 4 -35.87 15.92 13.54
C ASN A 4 -35.29 16.03 12.14
N LYS A 5 -34.40 16.99 11.92
CA LYS A 5 -33.49 16.97 10.76
C LYS A 5 -32.38 15.97 11.06
N GLY A 6 -32.52 14.75 10.54
CA GLY A 6 -31.45 13.78 10.55
C GLY A 6 -30.24 14.36 9.82
N VAL A 7 -29.12 14.41 10.53
CA VAL A 7 -27.81 14.71 9.94
C VAL A 7 -27.46 13.58 8.99
N LEU A 8 -27.59 13.83 7.67
CA LEU A 8 -27.05 12.92 6.65
C LEU A 8 -25.53 12.88 6.80
N MET A 9 -25.03 11.85 7.44
CA MET A 9 -23.61 11.53 7.40
C MET A 9 -23.17 11.42 5.93
N ASN A 10 -22.24 12.28 5.56
CA ASN A 10 -21.74 12.39 4.21
C ASN A 10 -20.85 11.18 3.88
N THR A 11 -21.43 10.09 3.37
CA THR A 11 -20.77 8.85 2.97
C THR A 11 -19.91 8.99 1.69
N ARG A 12 -19.55 10.22 1.30
CA ARG A 12 -18.68 10.48 0.15
C ARG A 12 -17.24 9.91 0.29
N PHE A 13 -16.85 9.53 1.50
CA PHE A 13 -15.52 8.93 1.76
C PHE A 13 -15.30 7.57 1.10
N GLU A 14 -16.36 6.79 0.87
CA GLU A 14 -16.22 5.45 0.28
C GLU A 14 -16.43 5.39 -1.24
N LYS A 15 -17.01 6.43 -1.85
CA LYS A 15 -17.34 6.41 -3.28
C LYS A 15 -16.16 6.69 -4.21
N SER A 16 -15.08 7.29 -3.76
CA SER A 16 -13.92 7.60 -4.60
C SER A 16 -13.01 6.40 -4.90
N VAL A 17 -13.19 5.30 -4.16
CA VAL A 17 -12.38 4.06 -4.33
C VAL A 17 -13.04 3.06 -5.29
N ARG A 18 -14.31 3.27 -5.69
CA ARG A 18 -15.11 2.27 -6.42
C ARG A 18 -15.09 2.37 -7.95
N SER A 19 -14.41 3.32 -8.56
CA SER A 19 -14.48 3.50 -10.04
C SER A 19 -13.34 2.86 -10.83
N SER A 20 -12.23 2.49 -10.20
CA SER A 20 -11.21 1.58 -10.75
C SER A 20 -10.35 1.07 -9.60
N ASP A 21 -10.14 -0.24 -9.52
CA ASP A 21 -9.25 -0.85 -8.52
C ASP A 21 -7.76 -0.69 -8.88
N GLU A 22 -7.44 -0.01 -9.97
CA GLU A 22 -6.08 0.21 -10.44
C GLU A 22 -5.61 1.63 -10.14
N TRP A 23 -4.76 1.75 -9.14
CA TRP A 23 -4.10 2.99 -8.75
C TRP A 23 -2.59 2.83 -8.80
N TYR A 24 -1.94 3.71 -9.55
CA TYR A 24 -0.51 3.63 -9.80
C TYR A 24 0.26 4.46 -8.79
N THR A 25 1.19 3.84 -8.09
CA THR A 25 2.08 4.53 -7.17
C THR A 25 2.95 5.53 -7.93
N PRO A 26 3.08 6.77 -7.44
CA PRO A 26 3.97 7.75 -8.07
C PRO A 26 5.42 7.26 -8.17
N LYS A 27 6.06 7.56 -9.30
CA LYS A 27 7.46 7.20 -9.55
C LYS A 27 8.41 7.67 -8.46
N GLU A 28 8.17 8.87 -7.94
CA GLU A 28 8.99 9.49 -6.89
C GLU A 28 8.98 8.67 -5.59
N VAL A 29 7.87 8.01 -5.27
CA VAL A 29 7.79 7.12 -4.10
C VAL A 29 8.68 5.89 -4.30
N LEU A 30 8.56 5.23 -5.45
CA LEU A 30 9.39 4.06 -5.78
C LEU A 30 10.87 4.43 -5.81
N LYS A 31 11.21 5.55 -6.48
CA LYS A 31 12.59 6.03 -6.57
C LYS A 31 13.22 6.32 -5.20
N ALA A 32 12.44 6.90 -4.29
CA ALA A 32 12.92 7.20 -2.94
C ALA A 32 13.19 5.95 -2.09
N LEU A 33 12.50 4.84 -2.40
CA LEU A 33 12.65 3.56 -1.71
C LEU A 33 13.70 2.64 -2.37
N GLY A 34 14.19 3.01 -3.55
CA GLY A 34 15.18 2.21 -4.30
C GLY A 34 14.54 1.09 -5.12
N ARG A 35 15.38 0.14 -5.52
CA ARG A 35 14.99 -0.96 -6.43
C ARG A 35 14.22 -2.04 -5.70
N PHE A 36 13.24 -2.62 -6.40
CA PHE A 36 12.50 -3.81 -5.98
C PHE A 36 12.68 -4.93 -7.01
N ASP A 37 12.75 -6.16 -6.55
CA ASP A 37 12.92 -7.34 -7.40
C ASP A 37 11.57 -7.86 -7.88
N LEU A 38 10.51 -7.74 -7.05
CA LEU A 38 9.19 -8.26 -7.35
C LEU A 38 8.07 -7.29 -6.95
N ASP A 39 7.09 -7.12 -7.84
CA ASP A 39 5.74 -6.60 -7.53
C ASP A 39 4.71 -7.70 -7.82
N PRO A 40 4.14 -8.35 -6.79
CA PRO A 40 3.25 -9.49 -6.97
C PRO A 40 1.80 -9.10 -7.31
N CYS A 41 1.48 -7.81 -7.38
CA CYS A 41 0.15 -7.31 -7.71
C CYS A 41 0.22 -6.04 -8.59
N ALA A 42 1.13 -6.07 -9.54
CA ALA A 42 1.33 -5.00 -10.50
C ALA A 42 0.07 -4.78 -11.40
N PRO A 43 -0.16 -3.56 -11.87
CA PRO A 43 -1.18 -3.31 -12.87
C PRO A 43 -0.89 -4.06 -14.17
N ILE A 44 -1.94 -4.43 -14.93
CA ILE A 44 -1.79 -5.09 -16.24
C ILE A 44 -1.02 -4.20 -17.24
N ARG A 45 -1.22 -2.90 -17.17
CA ARG A 45 -0.56 -1.92 -18.04
C ARG A 45 0.09 -0.83 -17.20
N PRO A 46 1.24 -1.13 -16.57
CA PRO A 46 1.90 -0.15 -15.72
C PRO A 46 2.35 1.07 -16.53
N LEU A 47 2.17 2.27 -15.98
CA LEU A 47 2.70 3.51 -16.56
C LEU A 47 4.24 3.57 -16.49
N TRP A 48 4.80 2.88 -15.53
CA TRP A 48 6.23 2.66 -15.31
C TRP A 48 6.45 1.36 -14.53
N PRO A 49 7.62 0.74 -14.64
CA PRO A 49 7.91 -0.45 -13.86
C PRO A 49 7.98 -0.12 -12.36
N THR A 50 7.39 -1.00 -11.54
CA THR A 50 7.41 -0.93 -10.08
C THR A 50 8.48 -1.84 -9.48
N ALA A 51 8.85 -2.91 -10.20
CA ALA A 51 9.88 -3.88 -9.87
C ALA A 51 10.45 -4.50 -11.14
N GLU A 52 11.51 -5.33 -11.03
CA GLU A 52 12.06 -6.06 -12.17
C GLU A 52 11.12 -7.14 -12.68
N VAL A 53 10.55 -7.92 -11.76
CA VAL A 53 9.52 -8.91 -12.05
C VAL A 53 8.18 -8.38 -11.57
N MET A 54 7.17 -8.44 -12.40
CA MET A 54 5.84 -7.93 -12.11
C MET A 54 4.81 -9.01 -12.42
N TYR A 55 4.02 -9.40 -11.41
CA TYR A 55 2.87 -10.29 -11.59
C TYR A 55 1.60 -9.47 -11.60
N ASP A 56 0.87 -9.53 -12.70
CA ASP A 56 -0.45 -8.91 -12.80
C ASP A 56 -1.57 -9.85 -12.32
N ARG A 57 -2.79 -9.36 -12.30
CA ARG A 57 -3.95 -10.13 -11.83
C ARG A 57 -4.23 -11.43 -12.62
N ASN A 58 -3.72 -11.55 -13.88
CA ASN A 58 -3.91 -12.75 -14.68
C ASN A 58 -2.92 -13.85 -14.29
N MET A 59 -1.85 -13.49 -13.60
CA MET A 59 -0.78 -14.41 -13.19
C MET A 59 -0.98 -14.99 -11.78
N ASP A 60 -1.93 -14.45 -11.01
CA ASP A 60 -2.18 -14.84 -9.60
C ASP A 60 -0.93 -14.82 -8.72
N GLY A 61 -0.45 -13.60 -8.41
CA GLY A 61 0.75 -13.41 -7.59
C GLY A 61 0.71 -14.05 -6.20
N LEU A 62 -0.48 -14.43 -5.68
CA LEU A 62 -0.60 -15.17 -4.43
C LEU A 62 -0.17 -16.63 -4.57
N SER A 63 -0.36 -17.25 -5.72
CA SER A 63 0.03 -18.65 -5.96
C SER A 63 1.50 -18.80 -6.36
N LEU A 64 2.12 -17.74 -6.89
CA LEU A 64 3.49 -17.76 -7.38
C LEU A 64 4.52 -17.58 -6.27
N LYS A 65 5.75 -18.05 -6.53
CA LYS A 65 6.88 -17.86 -5.60
C LYS A 65 7.31 -16.39 -5.59
N TRP A 66 7.62 -15.86 -4.41
CA TRP A 66 8.22 -14.54 -4.24
C TRP A 66 9.71 -14.66 -3.96
N GLU A 67 10.49 -13.84 -4.62
CA GLU A 67 11.94 -13.78 -4.46
C GLU A 67 12.42 -12.34 -4.37
N GLY A 68 13.50 -12.11 -3.65
CA GLY A 68 14.11 -10.79 -3.49
C GLY A 68 13.27 -9.81 -2.68
N ARG A 69 13.50 -8.55 -2.94
CA ARG A 69 12.85 -7.43 -2.24
C ARG A 69 11.53 -7.07 -2.91
N VAL A 70 10.45 -7.17 -2.18
CA VAL A 70 9.09 -7.02 -2.70
C VAL A 70 8.58 -5.59 -2.52
N TRP A 71 7.99 -5.03 -3.59
CA TRP A 71 7.08 -3.90 -3.54
C TRP A 71 5.65 -4.42 -3.48
N LEU A 72 4.85 -3.96 -2.51
CA LEU A 72 3.47 -4.39 -2.37
C LEU A 72 2.53 -3.18 -2.27
N ASN A 73 1.79 -2.89 -3.34
CA ASN A 73 0.60 -2.04 -3.32
C ASN A 73 -0.62 -2.92 -3.67
N PRO A 74 -1.21 -3.60 -2.68
CA PRO A 74 -2.20 -4.65 -2.94
C PRO A 74 -3.55 -4.10 -3.35
N PRO A 75 -4.41 -4.90 -4.03
CA PRO A 75 -5.80 -4.56 -4.22
C PRO A 75 -6.50 -4.44 -2.86
N TYR A 76 -7.31 -3.39 -2.68
CA TYR A 76 -7.95 -3.08 -1.40
C TYR A 76 -9.21 -3.88 -1.11
N SER A 77 -9.64 -4.76 -2.02
CA SER A 77 -10.76 -5.66 -1.81
C SER A 77 -10.44 -6.74 -0.77
N ARG A 78 -11.42 -7.09 0.08
CA ARG A 78 -11.32 -8.23 0.98
C ARG A 78 -11.73 -9.52 0.26
N PRO A 79 -11.05 -10.66 0.50
CA PRO A 79 -9.96 -10.88 1.46
C PRO A 79 -8.55 -10.63 0.89
N LEU A 80 -8.40 -10.20 -0.36
CA LEU A 80 -7.13 -10.13 -1.08
C LEU A 80 -6.07 -9.30 -0.36
N ILE A 81 -6.42 -8.11 0.13
CA ILE A 81 -5.46 -7.24 0.83
C ILE A 81 -4.78 -7.98 1.99
N GLU A 82 -5.56 -8.71 2.79
CA GLU A 82 -5.00 -9.43 3.95
C GLU A 82 -4.13 -10.61 3.51
N GLN A 83 -4.51 -11.32 2.46
CA GLN A 83 -3.74 -12.45 1.92
C GLN A 83 -2.36 -11.98 1.40
N PHE A 84 -2.31 -10.90 0.65
CA PHE A 84 -1.05 -10.31 0.18
C PHE A 84 -0.17 -9.82 1.32
N VAL A 85 -0.74 -9.13 2.31
CA VAL A 85 0.02 -8.64 3.47
C VAL A 85 0.57 -9.78 4.32
N ARG A 86 -0.21 -10.85 4.56
CA ARG A 86 0.26 -12.05 5.26
C ARG A 86 1.41 -12.72 4.50
N LYS A 87 1.28 -12.86 3.19
CA LYS A 87 2.34 -13.44 2.37
C LYS A 87 3.62 -12.60 2.39
N LEU A 88 3.50 -11.26 2.38
CA LEU A 88 4.68 -10.40 2.54
C LEU A 88 5.31 -10.55 3.94
N ALA A 89 4.49 -10.65 4.98
CA ALA A 89 4.98 -10.86 6.35
C ALA A 89 5.72 -12.20 6.50
N GLU A 90 5.25 -13.25 5.82
CA GLU A 90 5.91 -14.56 5.76
C GLU A 90 7.19 -14.52 4.92
N HIS A 91 7.18 -13.78 3.81
CA HIS A 91 8.35 -13.58 2.96
C HIS A 91 9.47 -12.79 3.67
N GLY A 92 9.11 -11.82 4.51
CA GLY A 92 10.03 -11.12 5.40
C GLY A 92 11.00 -10.14 4.73
N ASN A 93 10.80 -9.79 3.45
CA ASN A 93 11.66 -8.85 2.73
C ASN A 93 10.86 -8.00 1.74
N GLY A 94 10.48 -6.80 2.13
CA GLY A 94 9.77 -5.88 1.25
C GLY A 94 9.08 -4.73 1.95
N ILE A 95 8.47 -3.85 1.16
CA ILE A 95 7.69 -2.69 1.61
C ILE A 95 6.28 -2.78 1.08
N ALA A 96 5.30 -2.65 1.98
CA ALA A 96 3.90 -2.45 1.63
C ALA A 96 3.51 -0.97 1.72
N LEU A 97 2.72 -0.51 0.75
CA LEU A 97 2.02 0.77 0.79
C LEU A 97 0.54 0.52 1.08
N LEU A 98 0.08 0.94 2.24
CA LEU A 98 -1.30 0.73 2.68
C LEU A 98 -1.94 2.05 3.12
N PHE A 99 -3.27 2.08 3.18
CA PHE A 99 -3.98 3.12 3.91
C PHE A 99 -3.79 2.95 5.41
N ASN A 100 -3.63 4.07 6.12
CA ASN A 100 -3.47 4.11 7.56
C ASN A 100 -4.80 3.75 8.25
N ARG A 101 -5.01 2.44 8.45
CA ARG A 101 -6.15 1.85 9.18
C ARG A 101 -5.63 0.97 10.30
N CYS A 102 -4.86 1.56 11.20
CA CYS A 102 -4.17 0.86 12.30
C CYS A 102 -5.14 0.20 13.30
N ASP A 103 -6.41 0.57 13.29
CA ASP A 103 -7.50 -0.04 14.06
C ASP A 103 -8.00 -1.37 13.46
N SER A 104 -7.61 -1.71 12.24
CA SER A 104 -8.08 -2.94 11.59
C SER A 104 -7.41 -4.19 12.17
N LYS A 105 -8.15 -5.33 12.13
CA LYS A 105 -7.65 -6.63 12.57
C LYS A 105 -6.35 -7.02 11.86
N MET A 106 -6.22 -6.74 10.57
CA MET A 106 -5.00 -7.00 9.80
C MET A 106 -3.78 -6.25 10.39
N PHE A 107 -3.96 -4.97 10.77
CA PHE A 107 -2.88 -4.22 11.43
C PHE A 107 -2.54 -4.79 12.80
N GLN A 108 -3.54 -5.10 13.61
CA GLN A 108 -3.32 -5.61 14.97
C GLN A 108 -2.68 -7.00 14.97
N ASP A 109 -3.20 -7.93 14.16
CA ASP A 109 -2.83 -9.35 14.23
C ASP A 109 -1.66 -9.72 13.29
N VAL A 110 -1.29 -8.86 12.33
CA VAL A 110 -0.24 -9.19 11.36
C VAL A 110 0.85 -8.14 11.34
N ILE A 111 0.48 -6.88 11.11
CA ILE A 111 1.48 -5.83 10.86
C ILE A 111 2.25 -5.49 12.12
N PHE A 112 1.57 -5.21 13.24
CA PHE A 112 2.24 -4.90 14.51
C PHE A 112 3.06 -6.08 15.05
N GLU A 113 2.66 -7.32 14.75
CA GLU A 113 3.35 -8.52 15.22
C GLU A 113 4.59 -8.87 14.37
N LYS A 114 4.58 -8.53 13.06
CA LYS A 114 5.56 -9.07 12.11
C LYS A 114 6.39 -8.03 11.37
N ALA A 115 5.90 -6.80 11.26
CA ALA A 115 6.64 -5.77 10.55
C ALA A 115 7.83 -5.29 11.38
N THR A 116 8.93 -4.98 10.70
CA THR A 116 10.15 -4.47 11.33
C THR A 116 10.04 -2.96 11.60
N GLY A 117 9.34 -2.22 10.74
CA GLY A 117 9.11 -0.81 10.98
C GLY A 117 8.04 -0.22 10.07
N MET A 118 7.56 0.94 10.42
CA MET A 118 6.54 1.68 9.68
C MET A 118 6.91 3.15 9.53
N LYS A 119 6.48 3.76 8.42
CA LYS A 119 6.61 5.21 8.23
C LYS A 119 5.24 5.83 7.93
N PHE A 120 4.77 6.64 8.86
CA PHE A 120 3.55 7.44 8.73
C PHE A 120 3.86 8.66 7.88
N LEU A 121 3.27 8.74 6.69
CA LEU A 121 3.59 9.78 5.73
C LEU A 121 3.00 11.13 6.14
N ARG A 122 3.79 12.20 5.99
CA ARG A 122 3.36 13.55 6.29
C ARG A 122 2.27 14.06 5.35
N HIS A 123 2.34 13.66 4.08
CA HIS A 123 1.40 14.06 3.05
C HIS A 123 0.70 12.85 2.44
N ARG A 124 -0.55 13.04 2.00
CA ARG A 124 -1.28 11.99 1.29
C ARG A 124 -0.69 11.77 -0.09
N ILE A 125 -0.45 10.51 -0.44
CA ILE A 125 -0.01 10.14 -1.79
C ILE A 125 -1.17 10.35 -2.76
N ARG A 126 -0.93 11.14 -3.79
CA ARG A 126 -1.85 11.28 -4.93
C ARG A 126 -1.43 10.29 -6.00
N PHE A 127 -2.17 9.20 -6.09
CA PHE A 127 -1.95 8.13 -7.06
C PHE A 127 -2.28 8.59 -8.47
N TYR A 128 -1.76 7.88 -9.46
CA TYR A 128 -2.13 8.10 -10.85
C TYR A 128 -3.24 7.15 -11.29
N ARG A 129 -4.06 7.60 -12.22
CA ARG A 129 -5.07 6.79 -12.91
C ARG A 129 -4.45 6.03 -14.07
N PRO A 130 -5.12 4.99 -14.60
CA PRO A 130 -4.62 4.23 -15.76
C PRO A 130 -4.37 5.08 -17.02
N ASP A 131 -5.05 6.21 -17.16
CA ASP A 131 -4.86 7.17 -18.25
C ASP A 131 -3.64 8.08 -18.09
N GLY A 132 -2.89 7.93 -16.99
CA GLY A 132 -1.71 8.74 -16.66
C GLY A 132 -2.03 10.06 -15.99
N THR A 133 -3.28 10.38 -15.73
CA THR A 133 -3.65 11.59 -14.97
C THR A 133 -3.48 11.38 -13.48
N ARG A 134 -3.09 12.45 -12.77
CA ARG A 134 -2.97 12.40 -11.32
C ARG A 134 -4.34 12.42 -10.66
N GLY A 135 -4.58 11.47 -9.77
CA GLY A 135 -5.82 11.40 -8.99
C GLY A 135 -5.94 12.50 -7.95
N ASP A 136 -7.11 12.61 -7.35
CA ASP A 136 -7.37 13.50 -6.24
C ASP A 136 -6.66 13.01 -4.96
N SER A 137 -6.60 13.88 -3.95
CA SER A 137 -6.10 13.48 -2.63
C SER A 137 -7.02 12.43 -2.03
N PRO A 138 -6.53 11.23 -1.66
CA PRO A 138 -7.36 10.20 -1.07
C PRO A 138 -7.94 10.64 0.27
N GLY A 139 -9.09 10.08 0.66
CA GLY A 139 -9.75 10.39 1.93
C GLY A 139 -8.96 9.93 3.18
N CYS A 140 -8.00 9.04 3.00
CA CYS A 140 -7.20 8.45 4.07
C CYS A 140 -5.70 8.68 3.81
N GLY A 141 -4.91 8.83 4.88
CA GLY A 141 -3.46 8.87 4.80
C GLY A 141 -2.87 7.52 4.43
N SER A 142 -1.68 7.54 3.83
CA SER A 142 -0.92 6.33 3.52
C SER A 142 0.17 6.07 4.57
N ILE A 143 0.52 4.80 4.70
CA ILE A 143 1.61 4.31 5.54
C ILE A 143 2.46 3.35 4.74
N LEU A 144 3.78 3.44 4.90
CA LEU A 144 4.74 2.48 4.37
C LEU A 144 5.16 1.54 5.49
N ILE A 145 5.18 0.25 5.20
CA ILE A 145 5.43 -0.82 6.18
C ILE A 145 6.54 -1.70 5.66
N ALA A 146 7.62 -1.82 6.41
CA ALA A 146 8.78 -2.62 6.06
C ALA A 146 8.81 -3.95 6.82
N PHE A 147 9.08 -5.00 6.09
CA PHE A 147 9.37 -6.34 6.60
C PHE A 147 10.82 -6.67 6.27
N GLY A 148 11.62 -7.00 7.27
CA GLY A 148 13.05 -7.24 7.18
C GLY A 148 13.92 -6.02 7.53
N VAL A 149 15.05 -6.29 8.19
CA VAL A 149 15.93 -5.26 8.78
C VAL A 149 16.50 -4.31 7.71
N GLU A 150 17.05 -4.84 6.63
CA GLU A 150 17.61 -4.01 5.56
C GLU A 150 16.56 -3.12 4.90
N THR A 151 15.37 -3.66 4.69
CA THR A 151 14.24 -2.93 4.12
C THR A 151 13.73 -1.84 5.07
N ALA A 152 13.72 -2.10 6.37
CA ALA A 152 13.37 -1.13 7.39
C ALA A 152 14.38 0.03 7.45
N GLU A 153 15.67 -0.25 7.33
CA GLU A 153 16.71 0.79 7.26
C GLU A 153 16.56 1.68 6.01
N VAL A 154 16.24 1.08 4.87
CA VAL A 154 15.91 1.87 3.66
C VAL A 154 14.70 2.77 3.90
N LEU A 155 13.62 2.23 4.47
CA LEU A 155 12.41 3.00 4.77
C LEU A 155 12.69 4.14 5.76
N LYS A 156 13.47 3.88 6.79
CA LYS A 156 13.85 4.87 7.81
C LYS A 156 14.59 6.06 7.19
N ASN A 157 15.55 5.78 6.30
CA ASN A 157 16.47 6.76 5.74
C ASN A 157 16.01 7.37 4.40
N CYS A 158 14.90 6.90 3.82
CA CYS A 158 14.41 7.43 2.56
C CYS A 158 13.97 8.89 2.65
N SER A 159 14.01 9.60 1.53
CA SER A 159 13.66 11.02 1.43
C SER A 159 12.17 11.34 1.57
N ILE A 160 11.30 10.32 1.67
CA ILE A 160 9.86 10.52 1.84
C ILE A 160 9.61 11.10 3.25
N GLU A 161 8.97 12.25 3.31
CA GLU A 161 8.66 12.89 4.59
C GLU A 161 7.65 12.09 5.42
N GLY A 162 7.95 11.93 6.71
CA GLY A 162 7.06 11.21 7.64
C GLY A 162 7.77 10.82 8.92
N LYS A 163 7.01 10.20 9.81
CA LYS A 163 7.53 9.65 11.07
C LYS A 163 7.74 8.16 10.95
N TYR A 164 8.99 7.74 11.08
CA TYR A 164 9.36 6.34 11.17
C TYR A 164 9.18 5.84 12.61
N VAL A 165 8.66 4.64 12.74
CA VAL A 165 8.51 3.91 14.01
C VAL A 165 9.11 2.53 13.83
N GLN A 166 10.08 2.18 14.66
CA GLN A 166 10.60 0.82 14.76
C GLN A 166 9.59 -0.04 15.52
N LEU A 167 9.35 -1.27 15.06
CA LEU A 167 8.43 -2.22 15.71
C LEU A 167 9.18 -3.39 16.34
N ASN A 168 9.77 -4.24 15.53
CA ASN A 168 10.44 -5.47 15.97
C ASN A 168 11.91 -5.50 15.55
#